data_17b8fd34bd2a82b74801b2fb879bf484
#
_entry.id   17b8fd34bd2a82b74801b2fb879bf484
#
_cell.length_a   1.000
_cell.length_b   1.000
_cell.length_c   1.000
_cell.angle_alpha   90.00
_cell.angle_beta   90.00
_cell.angle_gamma   90.00
#
_symmetry.space_group_name_H-M   'P 1'
#
loop_
_entity.id
_entity.type
_entity.pdbx_description
1 polymer ?
#
loop_
_entity_poly.entity_id
_entity_poly.type
_entity_poly.pdbx_seq_one_letter_code
_entity_poly.pdbx_strand_id
1 'polypeptide(L)'
;MPNSMQILGYKPRTCILLGMAYGARETAVPAGALLEPTLLLTGKSASAVYSQPAAELKRLTDAGVIIRIARGYYAAVPVGKQGGAWLPSMEDLTAGLATAVYGPGRGALWGLSAARVHGAVPRAIAAGYALGPAQHRPVTLLARSGQVTFRKRDPERLDLDFLETELGPGRVTSVAQTILDLSTQAFDDEGDPRTEAVRNLMTSVDADELADLAVRVRGQAALHRARTLVAHAQ
;
A
#
# COMPACT_ATOMS: atom_id res chain seq x y z
N MET A 1 -7.12 -31.63 26.93
CA MET A 1 -5.84 -30.91 26.94
C MET A 1 -5.92 -29.88 25.84
N PRO A 2 -6.09 -28.57 26.10
CA PRO A 2 -6.17 -27.58 25.07
C PRO A 2 -4.76 -27.14 24.65
N ASN A 3 -4.53 -27.10 23.37
CA ASN A 3 -3.30 -26.71 22.72
C ASN A 3 -3.21 -25.19 22.70
N SER A 4 -2.25 -24.66 23.45
CA SER A 4 -1.98 -23.22 23.53
C SER A 4 -1.29 -22.77 22.26
N MET A 5 -2.03 -22.13 21.37
CA MET A 5 -1.50 -21.41 20.23
C MET A 5 -0.87 -20.11 20.75
N GLN A 6 0.46 -20.10 20.90
CA GLN A 6 1.22 -18.91 21.20
C GLN A 6 1.10 -17.93 20.03
N ILE A 7 0.35 -16.86 20.28
CA ILE A 7 0.37 -15.66 19.44
C ILE A 7 1.78 -15.10 19.51
N LEU A 8 2.54 -15.22 18.43
CA LEU A 8 3.83 -14.57 18.27
C LEU A 8 3.63 -13.07 18.48
N GLY A 9 4.15 -12.58 19.60
CA GLY A 9 4.05 -11.19 19.99
C GLY A 9 4.70 -10.29 18.95
N TYR A 10 3.90 -9.44 18.34
CA TYR A 10 4.35 -8.27 17.61
C TYR A 10 5.16 -7.40 18.58
N LYS A 11 6.49 -7.42 18.46
CA LYS A 11 7.35 -6.44 19.12
C LYS A 11 7.31 -5.16 18.28
N PRO A 12 6.73 -4.07 18.77
CA PRO A 12 6.90 -2.78 18.10
C PRO A 12 8.40 -2.51 18.01
N ARG A 13 8.90 -2.21 16.82
CA ARG A 13 10.27 -1.71 16.65
C ARG A 13 10.34 -0.38 17.38
N THR A 14 10.76 -0.42 18.64
CA THR A 14 11.15 0.75 19.40
C THR A 14 12.42 1.28 18.76
N CYS A 15 12.29 2.17 17.76
CA CYS A 15 13.39 3.02 17.35
C CYS A 15 13.67 3.94 18.54
N ILE A 16 14.60 3.53 19.40
CA ILE A 16 15.15 4.38 20.44
C ILE A 16 15.98 5.45 19.74
N LEU A 17 15.36 6.60 19.47
CA LEU A 17 16.06 7.82 19.17
C LEU A 17 16.69 8.34 20.45
N LEU A 18 17.87 7.83 20.78
CA LEU A 18 18.75 8.51 21.73
C LEU A 18 19.17 9.85 21.10
N GLY A 19 18.48 10.91 21.49
CA GLY A 19 18.80 12.27 21.13
C GLY A 19 20.16 12.65 21.70
N MET A 20 21.11 12.97 20.83
CA MET A 20 22.23 13.80 21.20
C MET A 20 21.75 15.26 21.25
N ALA A 21 21.78 15.80 22.48
CA ALA A 21 21.44 17.18 22.75
C ALA A 21 22.43 18.13 22.07
N TYR A 22 21.95 18.87 21.11
CA TYR A 22 22.51 20.17 20.73
C TYR A 22 21.35 21.15 20.58
N GLY A 23 21.42 22.26 21.31
CA GLY A 23 20.48 23.36 21.53
C GLY A 23 19.60 23.92 20.42
N ALA A 24 19.08 23.11 19.53
CA ALA A 24 17.99 23.42 18.62
C ALA A 24 16.72 22.77 19.17
N ARG A 25 15.62 23.53 19.23
CA ARG A 25 14.27 23.03 19.54
C ARG A 25 14.04 21.70 18.84
N GLU A 26 13.71 20.67 19.59
CA GLU A 26 13.50 19.30 19.11
C GLU A 26 12.64 19.29 17.84
N THR A 27 13.27 18.89 16.75
CA THR A 27 12.60 18.67 15.43
C THR A 27 12.05 17.26 15.32
N ALA A 28 12.06 16.51 16.43
CA ALA A 28 11.59 15.13 16.47
C ALA A 28 10.09 15.05 16.17
N VAL A 29 9.69 14.10 15.31
CA VAL A 29 8.29 13.68 15.20
C VAL A 29 7.86 13.18 16.56
N PRO A 30 6.74 13.64 17.14
CA PRO A 30 6.31 13.21 18.45
C PRO A 30 6.16 11.69 18.51
N ALA A 31 6.49 11.13 19.66
CA ALA A 31 6.36 9.70 19.90
C ALA A 31 4.97 9.13 19.57
N GLY A 32 3.90 9.91 19.78
CA GLY A 32 2.54 9.53 19.42
C GLY A 32 2.30 9.37 17.91
N ALA A 33 2.98 10.16 17.07
CA ALA A 33 2.90 10.03 15.62
C ALA A 33 3.74 8.84 15.11
N LEU A 34 4.76 8.43 15.86
CA LEU A 34 5.58 7.25 15.57
C LEU A 34 4.95 5.95 16.08
N LEU A 35 3.91 6.02 16.90
CA LEU A 35 3.14 4.86 17.37
C LEU A 35 2.03 4.44 16.41
N GLU A 36 1.73 5.26 15.40
CA GLU A 36 0.85 4.83 14.32
C GLU A 36 1.44 3.62 13.59
N PRO A 37 0.61 2.66 13.17
CA PRO A 37 1.10 1.45 12.49
C PRO A 37 1.78 1.77 11.16
N THR A 38 1.60 2.99 10.65
CA THR A 38 2.28 3.51 9.47
C THR A 38 2.93 4.85 9.78
N LEU A 39 4.01 5.18 9.08
CA LEU A 39 4.65 6.50 9.14
C LEU A 39 3.82 7.62 8.49
N LEU A 40 2.54 7.36 8.23
CA LEU A 40 1.59 8.30 7.65
C LEU A 40 0.86 9.06 8.75
N LEU A 41 0.95 10.38 8.66
CA LEU A 41 0.27 11.31 9.56
C LEU A 41 -0.92 11.94 8.85
N THR A 42 -2.02 12.06 9.57
CA THR A 42 -3.22 12.80 9.11
C THR A 42 -3.44 14.02 10.00
N GLY A 43 -4.25 14.97 9.54
CA GLY A 43 -4.69 16.07 10.41
C GLY A 43 -5.38 15.57 11.68
N LYS A 44 -6.07 14.41 11.62
CA LYS A 44 -6.75 13.79 12.77
C LYS A 44 -5.72 13.23 13.77
N SER A 45 -4.71 12.48 13.31
CA SER A 45 -3.67 11.97 14.21
C SER A 45 -2.85 13.11 14.83
N ALA A 46 -2.55 14.15 14.06
CA ALA A 46 -1.88 15.35 14.58
C ALA A 46 -2.72 16.08 15.65
N SER A 47 -4.06 16.15 15.49
CA SER A 47 -4.95 16.78 16.48
C SER A 47 -5.03 16.03 17.81
N ALA A 48 -4.70 14.76 17.82
CA ALA A 48 -4.63 13.97 19.05
C ALA A 48 -3.39 14.29 19.89
N VAL A 49 -2.37 14.91 19.29
CA VAL A 49 -1.06 15.15 19.91
C VAL A 49 -0.77 16.64 20.11
N TYR A 50 -1.21 17.47 19.15
CA TYR A 50 -0.89 18.90 19.14
C TYR A 50 -2.10 19.77 19.40
N SER A 51 -1.90 20.82 20.18
CA SER A 51 -2.90 21.89 20.38
C SER A 51 -3.13 22.74 19.12
N GLN A 52 -2.09 22.87 18.27
CA GLN A 52 -2.13 23.60 17.01
C GLN A 52 -1.61 22.73 15.85
N PRO A 53 -2.36 21.70 15.42
CA PRO A 53 -1.85 20.67 14.51
C PRO A 53 -1.43 21.22 13.15
N ALA A 54 -2.14 22.20 12.60
CA ALA A 54 -1.81 22.78 11.30
C ALA A 54 -0.45 23.54 11.32
N ALA A 55 -0.22 24.32 12.36
CA ALA A 55 1.04 25.06 12.53
C ALA A 55 2.20 24.10 12.74
N GLU A 56 1.99 23.05 13.52
CA GLU A 56 3.03 22.07 13.80
C GLU A 56 3.37 21.20 12.58
N LEU A 57 2.37 20.72 11.85
CA LEU A 57 2.59 20.01 10.58
C LEU A 57 3.35 20.88 9.56
N LYS A 58 3.03 22.18 9.51
CA LYS A 58 3.79 23.10 8.66
C LYS A 58 5.25 23.20 9.12
N ARG A 59 5.47 23.42 10.41
CA ARG A 59 6.84 23.52 10.99
C ARG A 59 7.67 22.26 10.72
N LEU A 60 7.08 21.08 10.92
CA LEU A 60 7.75 19.79 10.65
C LEU A 60 8.04 19.59 9.15
N THR A 61 7.14 20.07 8.27
CA THR A 61 7.36 20.02 6.82
C THR A 61 8.50 20.97 6.43
N ASP A 62 8.50 22.20 6.94
CA ASP A 62 9.56 23.20 6.68
C ASP A 62 10.92 22.70 7.19
N ALA A 63 10.93 21.91 8.27
CA ALA A 63 12.14 21.29 8.83
C ALA A 63 12.57 20.00 8.11
N GLY A 64 11.82 19.53 7.11
CA GLY A 64 12.14 18.29 6.37
C GLY A 64 12.01 17.00 7.19
N VAL A 65 11.32 17.05 8.34
CA VAL A 65 11.06 15.88 9.20
C VAL A 65 9.88 15.06 8.68
N ILE A 66 8.92 15.75 8.06
CA ILE A 66 7.81 15.12 7.33
C ILE A 66 7.72 15.72 5.94
N ILE A 67 7.13 14.96 5.01
CA ILE A 67 6.77 15.45 3.68
C ILE A 67 5.25 15.43 3.51
N ARG A 68 4.71 16.44 2.85
CA ARG A 68 3.29 16.47 2.49
C ARG A 68 3.08 15.68 1.21
N ILE A 69 2.47 14.49 1.32
CA ILE A 69 2.25 13.60 0.17
C ILE A 69 0.93 13.88 -0.57
N ALA A 70 -0.10 14.32 0.17
CA ALA A 70 -1.40 14.72 -0.38
C ALA A 70 -2.08 15.69 0.56
N ARG A 71 -3.23 16.24 0.16
CA ARG A 71 -4.01 17.13 1.03
C ARG A 71 -4.49 16.39 2.28
N GLY A 72 -3.97 16.78 3.43
CA GLY A 72 -4.30 16.17 4.73
C GLY A 72 -3.50 14.90 5.08
N TYR A 73 -2.55 14.51 4.22
CA TYR A 73 -1.69 13.33 4.44
C TYR A 73 -0.22 13.73 4.37
N TYR A 74 0.54 13.28 5.35
CA TYR A 74 1.98 13.53 5.50
C TYR A 74 2.69 12.23 5.80
N ALA A 75 3.92 12.08 5.34
CA ALA A 75 4.77 10.94 5.67
C ALA A 75 5.95 11.40 6.51
N ALA A 76 6.26 10.69 7.58
CA ALA A 76 7.49 10.91 8.33
C ALA A 76 8.68 10.44 7.50
N VAL A 77 9.69 11.31 7.38
CA VAL A 77 10.93 10.99 6.67
C VAL A 77 11.78 10.10 7.58
N PRO A 78 12.23 8.91 7.14
CA PRO A 78 13.12 8.08 7.92
C PRO A 78 14.37 8.85 8.35
N VAL A 79 14.83 8.67 9.58
CA VAL A 79 15.93 9.45 10.19
C VAL A 79 17.18 9.48 9.31
N GLY A 80 17.55 8.36 8.70
CA GLY A 80 18.70 8.29 7.79
C GLY A 80 18.49 8.91 6.40
N LYS A 81 17.28 9.42 6.10
CA LYS A 81 16.91 9.99 4.79
C LYS A 81 16.50 11.46 4.89
N GLN A 82 16.58 12.06 6.07
CA GLN A 82 16.27 13.47 6.30
C GLN A 82 17.31 14.37 5.60
N GLY A 83 16.85 15.51 5.08
CA GLY A 83 17.70 16.45 4.35
C GLY A 83 18.01 16.05 2.89
N GLY A 84 17.54 14.90 2.43
CA GLY A 84 17.64 14.42 1.05
C GLY A 84 16.32 14.51 0.28
N ALA A 85 16.36 14.11 -1.00
CA ALA A 85 15.17 14.05 -1.87
C ALA A 85 14.41 12.73 -1.71
N TRP A 86 14.25 12.23 -0.46
CA TRP A 86 13.52 10.99 -0.21
C TRP A 86 12.03 11.14 -0.54
N LEU A 87 11.53 10.17 -1.27
CA LEU A 87 10.11 10.05 -1.59
C LEU A 87 9.76 8.55 -1.64
N PRO A 88 8.71 8.11 -0.92
CA PRO A 88 8.26 6.73 -0.97
C PRO A 88 7.86 6.31 -2.38
N SER A 89 7.93 5.02 -2.68
CA SER A 89 7.42 4.48 -3.95
C SER A 89 5.92 4.73 -4.10
N MET A 90 5.38 4.54 -5.32
CA MET A 90 3.93 4.63 -5.52
C MET A 90 3.19 3.55 -4.72
N GLU A 91 3.78 2.38 -4.64
CA GLU A 91 3.25 1.24 -3.91
C GLU A 91 3.23 1.49 -2.41
N ASP A 92 4.33 2.03 -1.83
CA ASP A 92 4.39 2.42 -0.42
C ASP A 92 3.35 3.49 -0.09
N LEU A 93 3.26 4.53 -0.93
CA LEU A 93 2.24 5.58 -0.77
C LEU A 93 0.82 5.02 -0.83
N THR A 94 0.58 4.08 -1.75
CA THR A 94 -0.74 3.46 -1.92
C THR A 94 -1.11 2.62 -0.71
N ALA A 95 -0.18 1.79 -0.20
CA ALA A 95 -0.38 0.97 0.99
C ALA A 95 -0.59 1.83 2.23
N GLY A 96 0.25 2.84 2.42
CA GLY A 96 0.11 3.78 3.53
C GLY A 96 -1.21 4.54 3.51
N LEU A 97 -1.63 5.05 2.34
CA LEU A 97 -2.93 5.73 2.18
C LEU A 97 -4.10 4.77 2.41
N ALA A 98 -4.03 3.53 1.95
CA ALA A 98 -5.05 2.52 2.23
C ALA A 98 -5.21 2.29 3.74
N THR A 99 -4.08 2.17 4.46
CA THR A 99 -4.09 2.04 5.93
C THR A 99 -4.60 3.30 6.62
N ALA A 100 -4.22 4.49 6.17
CA ALA A 100 -4.69 5.75 6.75
C ALA A 100 -6.20 5.97 6.54
N VAL A 101 -6.75 5.52 5.41
CA VAL A 101 -8.17 5.65 5.08
C VAL A 101 -9.04 4.61 5.78
N TYR A 102 -8.61 3.35 5.81
CA TYR A 102 -9.46 2.24 6.24
C TYR A 102 -9.08 1.66 7.61
N GLY A 103 -7.92 1.99 8.11
CA GLY A 103 -7.31 1.42 9.30
C GLY A 103 -6.40 0.22 8.98
N PRO A 104 -5.58 -0.20 9.95
CA PRO A 104 -4.62 -1.30 9.79
C PRO A 104 -5.31 -2.60 9.35
N GLY A 105 -4.75 -3.25 8.33
CA GLY A 105 -5.23 -4.53 7.82
C GLY A 105 -6.56 -4.48 7.06
N ARG A 106 -7.22 -3.33 6.97
CA ARG A 106 -8.54 -3.17 6.33
C ARG A 106 -8.49 -2.65 4.90
N GLY A 107 -7.32 -2.28 4.41
CA GLY A 107 -7.06 -1.92 3.03
C GLY A 107 -5.97 -2.78 2.43
N ALA A 108 -5.94 -2.90 1.12
CA ALA A 108 -4.90 -3.64 0.39
C ALA A 108 -4.61 -2.99 -0.97
N LEU A 109 -3.41 -3.25 -1.49
CA LEU A 109 -3.10 -2.99 -2.89
C LEU A 109 -3.79 -4.03 -3.76
N TRP A 110 -4.24 -3.62 -4.95
CA TRP A 110 -4.87 -4.53 -5.91
C TRP A 110 -4.53 -4.12 -7.36
N GLY A 111 -4.92 -4.97 -8.30
CA GLY A 111 -4.79 -4.69 -9.73
C GLY A 111 -3.33 -4.41 -10.13
N LEU A 112 -3.08 -3.35 -10.91
CA LEU A 112 -1.72 -3.04 -11.37
C LEU A 112 -0.75 -2.67 -10.25
N SER A 113 -1.22 -2.10 -9.12
CA SER A 113 -0.33 -1.87 -7.97
C SER A 113 0.13 -3.19 -7.32
N ALA A 114 -0.75 -4.17 -7.21
CA ALA A 114 -0.37 -5.50 -6.76
C ALA A 114 0.56 -6.21 -7.77
N ALA A 115 0.25 -6.13 -9.06
CA ALA A 115 1.10 -6.70 -10.10
C ALA A 115 2.52 -6.12 -10.08
N ARG A 116 2.68 -4.83 -9.74
CA ARG A 116 4.00 -4.22 -9.56
C ARG A 116 4.73 -4.76 -8.33
N VAL A 117 4.03 -4.90 -7.21
CA VAL A 117 4.60 -5.51 -5.99
C VAL A 117 5.11 -6.92 -6.28
N HIS A 118 4.38 -7.69 -7.09
CA HIS A 118 4.77 -9.03 -7.53
C HIS A 118 5.80 -9.03 -8.68
N GLY A 119 6.31 -7.85 -9.09
CA GLY A 119 7.34 -7.75 -10.12
C GLY A 119 6.86 -7.96 -11.57
N ALA A 120 5.55 -8.05 -11.78
CA ALA A 120 4.96 -8.37 -13.08
C ALA A 120 4.85 -7.18 -14.04
N VAL A 121 5.03 -5.95 -13.54
CA VAL A 121 5.03 -4.72 -14.34
C VAL A 121 6.28 -3.92 -14.04
N PRO A 122 7.26 -3.91 -14.93
CA PRO A 122 8.56 -3.24 -14.67
C PRO A 122 8.45 -1.71 -14.72
N ARG A 123 7.49 -1.17 -15.45
CA ARG A 123 7.34 0.28 -15.63
C ARG A 123 6.65 0.94 -14.43
N ALA A 124 7.13 2.14 -14.07
CA ALA A 124 6.45 2.96 -13.08
C ALA A 124 5.09 3.42 -13.59
N ILE A 125 4.07 3.26 -12.77
CA ILE A 125 2.70 3.71 -13.07
C ILE A 125 2.42 4.95 -12.22
N ALA A 126 1.91 6.03 -12.84
CA ALA A 126 1.53 7.25 -12.13
C ALA A 126 0.19 7.13 -11.38
N ALA A 127 -0.34 5.92 -11.22
CA ALA A 127 -1.57 5.63 -10.52
C ALA A 127 -1.37 4.53 -9.48
N GLY A 128 -1.87 4.76 -8.27
CA GLY A 128 -1.97 3.75 -7.22
C GLY A 128 -3.39 3.17 -7.16
N TYR A 129 -3.49 1.88 -6.92
CA TYR A 129 -4.75 1.15 -6.83
C TYR A 129 -4.87 0.48 -5.47
N ALA A 130 -5.79 0.98 -4.64
CA ALA A 130 -6.12 0.43 -3.35
C ALA A 130 -7.56 -0.06 -3.30
N LEU A 131 -7.85 -1.03 -2.45
CA LEU A 131 -9.20 -1.46 -2.12
C LEU A 131 -9.45 -1.41 -0.61
N GLY A 132 -10.70 -1.45 -0.23
CA GLY A 132 -11.12 -1.49 1.17
C GLY A 132 -12.65 -1.60 1.31
N PRO A 133 -13.17 -1.66 2.55
CA PRO A 133 -14.57 -1.99 2.83
C PRO A 133 -15.55 -0.90 2.39
N ALA A 134 -15.07 0.31 2.14
CA ALA A 134 -15.89 1.45 1.72
C ALA A 134 -15.31 2.17 0.51
N GLN A 135 -16.16 2.82 -0.28
CA GLN A 135 -15.70 3.69 -1.36
C GLN A 135 -15.05 4.95 -0.77
N HIS A 136 -13.90 5.32 -1.31
CA HIS A 136 -13.22 6.57 -1.01
C HIS A 136 -12.94 7.35 -2.29
N ARG A 137 -12.91 8.67 -2.21
CA ARG A 137 -12.55 9.52 -3.36
C ARG A 137 -11.07 9.33 -3.69
N PRO A 138 -10.69 9.45 -4.96
CA PRO A 138 -9.28 9.43 -5.34
C PRO A 138 -8.49 10.50 -4.59
N VAL A 139 -7.26 10.16 -4.21
CA VAL A 139 -6.32 11.08 -3.54
C VAL A 139 -5.25 11.48 -4.54
N THR A 140 -5.26 12.76 -4.94
CA THR A 140 -4.22 13.33 -5.79
C THR A 140 -2.95 13.56 -4.97
N LEU A 141 -1.84 13.09 -5.47
CA LEU A 141 -0.53 13.26 -4.83
C LEU A 141 0.03 14.65 -5.11
N LEU A 142 0.71 15.23 -4.13
CA LEU A 142 1.38 16.53 -4.23
C LEU A 142 2.90 16.37 -4.33
N ALA A 143 3.43 15.34 -3.69
CA ALA A 143 4.87 15.08 -3.65
C ALA A 143 5.40 14.46 -4.96
N ARG A 144 4.52 13.91 -5.78
CA ARG A 144 4.82 13.34 -7.09
C ARG A 144 3.60 13.40 -8.00
N SER A 145 3.78 13.30 -9.30
CA SER A 145 2.66 13.17 -10.23
C SER A 145 1.89 11.88 -10.01
N GLY A 146 0.57 11.96 -10.06
CA GLY A 146 -0.31 10.80 -9.98
C GLY A 146 -1.38 10.90 -8.89
N GLN A 147 -2.14 9.83 -8.80
CA GLN A 147 -3.22 9.72 -7.84
C GLN A 147 -3.35 8.29 -7.32
N VAL A 148 -3.94 8.13 -6.15
CA VAL A 148 -4.36 6.83 -5.61
C VAL A 148 -5.88 6.72 -5.72
N THR A 149 -6.34 5.68 -6.39
CA THR A 149 -7.76 5.35 -6.54
C THR A 149 -8.15 4.23 -5.58
N PHE A 150 -9.39 4.29 -5.10
CA PHE A 150 -9.90 3.36 -4.10
C PHE A 150 -11.12 2.63 -4.65
N ARG A 151 -11.15 1.31 -4.50
CA ARG A 151 -12.27 0.47 -4.88
C ARG A 151 -12.89 -0.17 -3.65
N LYS A 152 -14.22 -0.09 -3.56
CA LYS A 152 -14.95 -0.82 -2.52
C LYS A 152 -14.92 -2.31 -2.81
N ARG A 153 -14.27 -3.07 -1.93
CA ARG A 153 -14.29 -4.55 -1.87
C ARG A 153 -14.08 -4.96 -0.42
N ASP A 154 -14.67 -6.06 -0.02
CA ASP A 154 -14.48 -6.62 1.31
C ASP A 154 -13.13 -7.37 1.37
N PRO A 155 -12.12 -6.88 2.11
CA PRO A 155 -10.81 -7.53 2.18
C PRO A 155 -10.85 -8.93 2.77
N GLU A 156 -11.83 -9.23 3.65
CA GLU A 156 -11.98 -10.55 4.29
C GLU A 156 -12.35 -11.66 3.31
N ARG A 157 -12.85 -11.29 2.12
CA ARG A 157 -13.25 -12.22 1.06
C ARG A 157 -12.20 -12.37 -0.04
N LEU A 158 -11.04 -11.77 0.14
CA LEU A 158 -9.96 -11.77 -0.85
C LEU A 158 -8.78 -12.58 -0.33
N ASP A 159 -8.04 -13.13 -1.24
CA ASP A 159 -6.77 -13.75 -0.97
C ASP A 159 -5.69 -12.66 -0.92
N LEU A 160 -5.15 -12.40 0.27
CA LEU A 160 -4.27 -11.27 0.54
C LEU A 160 -3.00 -11.72 1.24
N ASP A 161 -1.87 -11.23 0.72
CA ASP A 161 -0.57 -11.37 1.33
C ASP A 161 -0.22 -10.17 2.21
N PHE A 162 0.72 -10.39 3.10
CA PHE A 162 1.35 -9.33 3.88
C PHE A 162 2.38 -8.58 3.04
N LEU A 163 2.44 -7.26 3.21
CA LEU A 163 3.37 -6.39 2.49
C LEU A 163 4.14 -5.51 3.46
N GLU A 164 5.46 -5.62 3.48
CA GLU A 164 6.34 -4.64 4.14
C GLU A 164 6.60 -3.47 3.21
N THR A 165 6.39 -2.25 3.70
CA THR A 165 6.65 -1.00 2.96
C THR A 165 7.53 -0.05 3.77
N GLU A 166 8.14 0.93 3.11
CA GLU A 166 8.89 1.99 3.81
C GLU A 166 7.99 2.82 4.76
N LEU A 167 6.68 2.84 4.53
CA LEU A 167 5.70 3.54 5.36
C LEU A 167 5.05 2.66 6.43
N GLY A 168 5.45 1.40 6.54
CA GLY A 168 4.93 0.44 7.51
C GLY A 168 4.21 -0.74 6.87
N PRO A 169 3.60 -1.62 7.67
CA PRO A 169 2.95 -2.82 7.18
C PRO A 169 1.70 -2.50 6.36
N GLY A 170 1.51 -3.26 5.29
CA GLY A 170 0.37 -3.21 4.40
C GLY A 170 -0.12 -4.59 4.01
N ARG A 171 -1.07 -4.63 3.10
CA ARG A 171 -1.57 -5.87 2.47
C ARG A 171 -1.64 -5.67 0.96
N VAL A 172 -1.52 -6.77 0.24
CA VAL A 172 -1.60 -6.82 -1.22
C VAL A 172 -2.39 -8.06 -1.64
N THR A 173 -3.13 -8.00 -2.74
CA THR A 173 -3.76 -9.20 -3.29
C THR A 173 -2.69 -10.21 -3.69
N SER A 174 -2.89 -11.50 -3.38
CA SER A 174 -1.98 -12.58 -3.78
C SER A 174 -1.77 -12.60 -5.30
N VAL A 175 -0.77 -13.32 -5.76
CA VAL A 175 -0.52 -13.48 -7.21
C VAL A 175 -1.77 -14.03 -7.90
N ALA A 176 -2.38 -15.09 -7.36
CA ALA A 176 -3.59 -15.70 -7.91
C ALA A 176 -4.79 -14.73 -7.92
N GLN A 177 -5.02 -14.01 -6.81
CA GLN A 177 -6.08 -13.00 -6.75
C GLN A 177 -5.84 -11.85 -7.73
N THR A 178 -4.58 -11.42 -7.88
CA THR A 178 -4.20 -10.34 -8.80
C THR A 178 -4.47 -10.73 -10.27
N ILE A 179 -4.16 -11.97 -10.66
CA ILE A 179 -4.47 -12.50 -12.00
C ILE A 179 -5.99 -12.43 -12.25
N LEU A 180 -6.79 -12.93 -11.32
CA LEU A 180 -8.26 -12.91 -11.46
C LEU A 180 -8.80 -11.48 -11.52
N ASP A 181 -8.28 -10.57 -10.69
CA ASP A 181 -8.70 -9.18 -10.65
C ASP A 181 -8.41 -8.45 -11.97
N LEU A 182 -7.22 -8.62 -12.54
CA LEU A 182 -6.82 -8.01 -13.81
C LEU A 182 -7.58 -8.59 -14.99
N SER A 183 -8.01 -9.85 -14.88
CA SER A 183 -8.75 -10.57 -15.93
C SER A 183 -10.27 -10.47 -15.79
N THR A 184 -10.79 -9.59 -14.90
CA THR A 184 -12.24 -9.43 -14.69
C THR A 184 -12.95 -8.91 -15.94
N GLN A 185 -12.30 -8.03 -16.69
CA GLN A 185 -12.77 -7.50 -17.98
C GLN A 185 -11.91 -8.08 -19.10
N ALA A 186 -12.43 -8.04 -20.33
CA ALA A 186 -11.64 -8.35 -21.51
C ALA A 186 -10.40 -7.43 -21.54
N PHE A 187 -9.33 -7.93 -22.12
CA PHE A 187 -8.14 -7.13 -22.37
C PHE A 187 -8.41 -6.24 -23.59
N ASP A 188 -8.03 -4.98 -23.46
CA ASP A 188 -8.04 -4.05 -24.57
C ASP A 188 -6.85 -4.37 -25.51
N ASP A 189 -6.71 -3.60 -26.60
CA ASP A 189 -5.71 -3.82 -27.64
C ASP A 189 -4.26 -3.88 -27.15
N GLU A 190 -3.32 -4.15 -28.07
CA GLU A 190 -1.89 -4.18 -27.85
C GLU A 190 -1.41 -2.92 -27.09
N GLY A 191 -0.87 -3.12 -25.89
CA GLY A 191 -0.39 -2.04 -25.02
C GLY A 191 -1.14 -1.90 -23.70
N ASP A 192 -2.20 -2.68 -23.47
CA ASP A 192 -2.85 -2.74 -22.16
C ASP A 192 -1.86 -3.31 -21.12
N PRO A 193 -1.48 -2.52 -20.10
CA PRO A 193 -0.53 -2.97 -19.10
C PRO A 193 -1.02 -4.19 -18.30
N ARG A 194 -2.33 -4.47 -18.31
CA ARG A 194 -2.91 -5.68 -17.68
C ARG A 194 -2.47 -6.95 -18.42
N THR A 195 -2.36 -6.88 -19.75
CA THR A 195 -1.95 -7.99 -20.60
C THR A 195 -0.56 -8.48 -20.24
N GLU A 196 0.43 -7.57 -20.17
CA GLU A 196 1.80 -7.88 -19.77
C GLU A 196 1.83 -8.42 -18.32
N ALA A 197 1.12 -7.75 -17.40
CA ALA A 197 1.05 -8.16 -16.01
C ALA A 197 0.51 -9.58 -15.85
N VAL A 198 -0.61 -9.92 -16.50
CA VAL A 198 -1.20 -11.26 -16.40
C VAL A 198 -0.29 -12.32 -17.02
N ARG A 199 0.34 -12.05 -18.16
CA ARG A 199 1.30 -12.99 -18.76
C ARG A 199 2.45 -13.29 -17.79
N ASN A 200 3.05 -12.27 -17.19
CA ASN A 200 4.15 -12.41 -16.27
C ASN A 200 3.72 -13.15 -14.98
N LEU A 201 2.58 -12.82 -14.40
CA LEU A 201 2.07 -13.50 -13.20
C LEU A 201 1.73 -14.98 -13.46
N MET A 202 1.20 -15.29 -14.63
CA MET A 202 0.87 -16.68 -15.01
C MET A 202 2.08 -17.58 -15.11
N THR A 203 3.30 -17.05 -15.22
CA THR A 203 4.54 -17.85 -15.21
C THR A 203 4.97 -18.28 -13.80
N SER A 204 4.50 -17.60 -12.78
CA SER A 204 4.93 -17.80 -11.39
C SER A 204 3.85 -18.36 -10.47
N VAL A 205 2.57 -18.36 -10.92
CA VAL A 205 1.46 -18.87 -10.10
C VAL A 205 1.36 -20.39 -10.19
N ASP A 206 0.99 -21.03 -9.08
CA ASP A 206 0.57 -22.42 -9.09
C ASP A 206 -0.81 -22.55 -9.77
N ALA A 207 -0.91 -23.46 -10.74
CA ALA A 207 -2.12 -23.59 -11.56
C ALA A 207 -3.33 -24.15 -10.78
N ASP A 208 -3.07 -25.03 -9.79
CA ASP A 208 -4.12 -25.61 -8.95
C ASP A 208 -4.60 -24.60 -7.92
N GLU A 209 -3.69 -23.85 -7.28
CA GLU A 209 -4.02 -22.74 -6.38
C GLU A 209 -4.89 -21.69 -7.08
N LEU A 210 -4.51 -21.28 -8.30
CA LEU A 210 -5.27 -20.32 -9.10
C LEU A 210 -6.67 -20.86 -9.45
N ALA A 211 -6.77 -22.17 -9.79
CA ALA A 211 -8.05 -22.79 -10.12
C ALA A 211 -8.96 -22.87 -8.89
N ASP A 212 -8.43 -23.28 -7.74
CA ASP A 212 -9.15 -23.37 -6.48
C ASP A 212 -9.64 -21.99 -6.01
N LEU A 213 -8.77 -20.98 -6.10
CA LEU A 213 -9.16 -19.60 -5.80
C LEU A 213 -10.29 -19.13 -6.74
N ALA A 214 -10.19 -19.41 -8.04
CA ALA A 214 -11.22 -19.03 -9.00
C ALA A 214 -12.59 -19.65 -8.68
N VAL A 215 -12.62 -20.86 -8.13
CA VAL A 215 -13.87 -21.47 -7.62
C VAL A 215 -14.39 -20.70 -6.41
N ARG A 216 -13.53 -20.47 -5.40
CA ARG A 216 -13.91 -19.79 -4.15
C ARG A 216 -14.47 -18.39 -4.37
N VAL A 217 -13.85 -17.61 -5.29
CA VAL A 217 -14.25 -16.21 -5.54
C VAL A 217 -15.21 -16.05 -6.72
N ARG A 218 -15.70 -17.15 -7.31
CA ARG A 218 -16.54 -17.16 -8.52
C ARG A 218 -15.87 -16.47 -9.72
N GLY A 219 -14.55 -16.64 -9.85
CA GLY A 219 -13.70 -16.01 -10.84
C GLY A 219 -13.46 -16.84 -12.11
N GLN A 220 -14.26 -17.88 -12.41
CA GLN A 220 -14.02 -18.80 -13.53
C GLN A 220 -13.92 -18.09 -14.90
N ALA A 221 -14.75 -17.08 -15.14
CA ALA A 221 -14.68 -16.30 -16.36
C ALA A 221 -13.37 -15.49 -16.48
N ALA A 222 -12.85 -14.99 -15.36
CA ALA A 222 -11.55 -14.31 -15.30
C ALA A 222 -10.41 -15.30 -15.56
N LEU A 223 -10.44 -16.46 -14.90
CA LEU A 223 -9.49 -17.55 -15.13
C LEU A 223 -9.45 -17.98 -16.60
N HIS A 224 -10.62 -18.16 -17.22
CA HIS A 224 -10.70 -18.51 -18.64
C HIS A 224 -10.00 -17.44 -19.49
N ARG A 225 -10.30 -16.16 -19.28
CA ARG A 225 -9.64 -15.06 -20.02
C ARG A 225 -8.13 -15.03 -19.82
N ALA A 226 -7.65 -15.22 -18.58
CA ALA A 226 -6.23 -15.28 -18.32
C ALA A 226 -5.52 -16.42 -19.08
N ARG A 227 -6.11 -17.62 -19.06
CA ARG A 227 -5.58 -18.78 -19.79
C ARG A 227 -5.60 -18.57 -21.31
N THR A 228 -6.67 -18.02 -21.85
CA THR A 228 -6.78 -17.69 -23.28
C THR A 228 -5.72 -16.69 -23.69
N LEU A 229 -5.48 -15.64 -22.89
CA LEU A 229 -4.45 -14.62 -23.15
C LEU A 229 -3.04 -15.23 -23.26
N VAL A 230 -2.72 -16.21 -22.44
CA VAL A 230 -1.39 -16.87 -22.47
C VAL A 230 -1.30 -17.83 -23.66
N ALA A 231 -2.37 -18.57 -23.97
CA ALA A 231 -2.40 -19.51 -25.08
C ALA A 231 -2.21 -18.83 -26.45
N HIS A 232 -2.67 -17.59 -26.62
CA HIS A 232 -2.50 -16.83 -27.88
C HIS A 232 -1.12 -16.17 -28.01
N ALA A 233 -0.26 -16.27 -27.02
CA ALA A 233 1.08 -15.67 -27.04
C ALA A 233 2.19 -16.69 -27.40
N GLN A 234 1.83 -17.97 -27.54
CA GLN A 234 2.71 -19.05 -27.99
C GLN A 234 2.52 -19.32 -29.47
#